data_7eca4effd31db7e48a53f400da58e016
#
_entry.id   7eca4effd31db7e48a53f400da58e016
#
_cell.length_a   1.000
_cell.length_b   1.000
_cell.length_c   1.000
_cell.angle_alpha   90.00
_cell.angle_beta   90.00
_cell.angle_gamma   90.00
#
_symmetry.space_group_name_H-M   'P 1'
#
loop_
_entity.id
_entity.type
_entity.pdbx_description
1 polymer ?
#
loop_
_entity_poly.entity_id
_entity_poly.type
_entity_poly.pdbx_seq_one_letter_code
_entity_poly.pdbx_strand_id
1 'polypeptide(L)'
;MAPISRTLEITVISAEDLHRRRKSMKKKSFATVKIDSQNLGSTQIDDRGGSYPFYNNKMALNLPSNVSFMTVDVHSGNFSRNEIIATANVPVSDFLGGFVPESYLHFLSYRLRDVRGKRNGIVNISVRVLASDHTSTSQTRKVQIPAEKTNFGGGVAIGIPMKFIENY
;
A
#
# COMPACT_ATOMS: atom_id res chain seq x y z
N MET A 1 22.19 -1.07 -19.45
CA MET A 1 21.62 -0.29 -18.34
C MET A 1 20.79 -1.20 -17.47
N ALA A 2 21.05 -1.19 -16.17
CA ALA A 2 20.16 -1.86 -15.24
C ALA A 2 18.78 -1.21 -15.29
N PRO A 3 17.70 -2.00 -15.27
CA PRO A 3 16.35 -1.43 -15.25
C PRO A 3 16.19 -0.61 -13.97
N ILE A 4 15.61 0.58 -14.12
CA ILE A 4 15.29 1.42 -12.98
C ILE A 4 14.18 0.71 -12.20
N SER A 5 14.45 0.37 -10.96
CA SER A 5 13.46 -0.14 -10.05
C SER A 5 13.14 0.89 -8.98
N ARG A 6 11.90 0.90 -8.55
CA ARG A 6 11.42 1.78 -7.48
C ARG A 6 10.94 0.94 -6.32
N THR A 7 10.89 1.50 -5.15
CA THR A 7 10.29 0.83 -3.99
C THR A 7 8.82 1.18 -3.94
N LEU A 8 8.01 0.13 -3.97
CA LEU A 8 6.58 0.22 -3.74
C LEU A 8 6.30 -0.05 -2.26
N GLU A 9 5.73 0.91 -1.58
CA GLU A 9 5.20 0.72 -0.24
C GLU A 9 3.70 0.49 -0.35
N ILE A 10 3.26 -0.70 0.01
CA ILE A 10 1.85 -1.07 -0.05
C ILE A 10 1.37 -1.55 1.30
N THR A 11 0.21 -1.06 1.72
CA THR A 11 -0.50 -1.59 2.88
C THR A 11 -1.77 -2.27 2.39
N VAL A 12 -1.91 -3.55 2.67
CA VAL A 12 -3.21 -4.20 2.52
C VAL A 12 -3.99 -3.93 3.80
N ILE A 13 -5.03 -3.11 3.68
CA ILE A 13 -5.77 -2.61 4.84
C ILE A 13 -6.80 -3.63 5.26
N SER A 14 -7.69 -3.99 4.35
CA SER A 14 -8.84 -4.87 4.64
C SER A 14 -9.39 -5.48 3.37
N ALA A 15 -10.22 -6.47 3.54
CA ALA A 15 -11.14 -6.89 2.48
C ALA A 15 -12.55 -6.97 3.03
N GLU A 16 -13.52 -6.95 2.15
CA GLU A 16 -14.93 -6.85 2.51
C GLU A 16 -15.76 -7.80 1.67
N ASP A 17 -16.79 -8.34 2.29
CA ASP A 17 -17.81 -9.18 1.64
C ASP A 17 -17.22 -10.39 0.91
N LEU A 18 -16.27 -11.06 1.56
CA LEU A 18 -15.64 -12.26 1.04
C LEU A 18 -16.52 -13.49 1.24
N HIS A 19 -16.56 -14.32 0.21
CA HIS A 19 -17.27 -15.60 0.25
C HIS A 19 -16.32 -16.73 -0.17
N ARG A 20 -16.53 -17.88 0.42
CA ARG A 20 -15.89 -19.12 0.02
C ARG A 20 -16.96 -20.11 -0.37
N ARG A 21 -16.94 -20.59 -1.62
CA ARG A 21 -17.96 -21.50 -2.16
C ARG A 21 -19.39 -20.97 -1.96
N ARG A 22 -19.58 -19.67 -2.25
CA ARG A 22 -20.85 -18.95 -2.13
C ARG A 22 -21.39 -18.79 -0.70
N LYS A 23 -20.60 -19.12 0.30
CA LYS A 23 -20.95 -18.93 1.71
C LYS A 23 -20.07 -17.86 2.35
N SER A 24 -20.62 -17.16 3.34
CA SER A 24 -19.85 -16.25 4.15
C SER A 24 -18.65 -16.95 4.78
N MET A 25 -17.52 -16.26 4.82
CA MET A 25 -16.32 -16.83 5.40
C MET A 25 -16.38 -16.84 6.92
N LYS A 26 -16.00 -17.97 7.50
CA LYS A 26 -15.81 -18.12 8.94
C LYS A 26 -14.38 -18.50 9.31
N LYS A 27 -13.51 -18.62 8.30
CA LYS A 27 -12.14 -19.09 8.47
C LYS A 27 -11.15 -17.96 8.42
N LYS A 28 -9.94 -18.25 8.87
CA LYS A 28 -8.77 -17.41 8.74
C LYS A 28 -8.50 -17.03 7.30
N SER A 29 -7.96 -15.85 7.10
CA SER A 29 -7.53 -15.40 5.79
C SER A 29 -6.25 -14.58 5.90
N PHE A 30 -5.54 -14.48 4.79
CA PHE A 30 -4.44 -13.56 4.60
C PHE A 30 -4.40 -13.10 3.14
N ALA A 31 -3.69 -12.04 2.87
CA ALA A 31 -3.55 -11.54 1.52
C ALA A 31 -2.08 -11.60 1.09
N THR A 32 -1.85 -11.82 -0.20
CA THR A 32 -0.54 -11.71 -0.81
C THR A 32 -0.57 -10.67 -1.91
N VAL A 33 0.51 -9.91 -2.01
CA VAL A 33 0.74 -8.97 -3.11
C VAL A 33 1.85 -9.52 -3.97
N LYS A 34 1.58 -9.67 -5.25
CA LYS A 34 2.52 -10.22 -6.22
C LYS A 34 2.74 -9.21 -7.33
N ILE A 35 3.98 -8.82 -7.53
CA ILE A 35 4.38 -7.95 -8.64
C ILE A 35 4.92 -8.79 -9.79
N ASP A 36 5.81 -9.71 -9.48
CA ASP A 36 6.35 -10.71 -10.41
C ASP A 36 6.68 -12.00 -9.66
N SER A 37 7.32 -12.95 -10.31
CA SER A 37 7.63 -14.25 -9.71
C SER A 37 8.56 -14.18 -8.50
N GLN A 38 9.28 -13.07 -8.31
CA GLN A 38 10.26 -12.92 -7.24
C GLN A 38 9.86 -11.87 -6.19
N ASN A 39 8.99 -10.94 -6.56
CA ASN A 39 8.54 -9.88 -5.69
C ASN A 39 7.15 -10.19 -5.13
N LEU A 40 7.16 -10.85 -4.01
CA LEU A 40 5.95 -11.31 -3.32
C LEU A 40 5.98 -10.87 -1.86
N GLY A 41 4.90 -10.29 -1.39
CA GLY A 41 4.69 -9.97 0.01
C GLY A 41 3.41 -10.61 0.54
N SER A 42 3.36 -10.86 1.83
CA SER A 42 2.20 -11.45 2.51
C SER A 42 1.83 -10.67 3.75
N THR A 43 0.54 -10.57 4.01
CA THR A 43 0.05 -10.07 5.30
C THR A 43 0.17 -11.14 6.38
N GLN A 44 -0.03 -10.73 7.61
CA GLN A 44 -0.34 -11.66 8.69
C GLN A 44 -1.73 -12.26 8.47
N ILE A 45 -2.00 -13.36 9.16
CA ILE A 45 -3.29 -14.02 9.13
C ILE A 45 -4.27 -13.25 10.01
N ASP A 46 -5.43 -12.91 9.47
CA ASP A 46 -6.56 -12.49 10.27
C ASP A 46 -7.41 -13.72 10.58
N ASP A 47 -7.59 -14.01 11.86
CA ASP A 47 -8.36 -15.15 12.33
C ASP A 47 -9.74 -14.77 12.88
N ARG A 48 -10.09 -13.49 12.86
CA ARG A 48 -11.31 -12.94 13.46
C ARG A 48 -12.31 -12.36 12.48
N GLY A 49 -11.82 -11.77 11.38
CA GLY A 49 -12.65 -10.97 10.49
C GLY A 49 -13.62 -11.74 9.61
N GLY A 50 -13.41 -13.03 9.39
CA GLY A 50 -14.26 -13.82 8.51
C GLY A 50 -14.37 -13.23 7.11
N SER A 51 -15.58 -12.81 6.70
CA SER A 51 -15.83 -12.15 5.41
C SER A 51 -15.36 -10.71 5.35
N TYR A 52 -14.95 -10.12 6.48
CA TYR A 52 -14.49 -8.73 6.60
C TYR A 52 -13.13 -8.66 7.31
N PRO A 53 -12.09 -9.28 6.76
CA PRO A 53 -10.81 -9.29 7.44
C PRO A 53 -10.14 -7.92 7.45
N PHE A 54 -9.41 -7.65 8.52
CA PHE A 54 -8.62 -6.45 8.69
C PHE A 54 -7.17 -6.83 8.87
N TYR A 55 -6.35 -6.53 7.88
CA TYR A 55 -4.94 -6.91 7.87
C TYR A 55 -4.03 -5.79 8.36
N ASN A 56 -4.23 -4.60 7.83
CA ASN A 56 -3.42 -3.40 8.10
C ASN A 56 -1.91 -3.67 8.08
N ASN A 57 -1.48 -4.45 7.10
CA ASN A 57 -0.09 -4.84 6.93
C ASN A 57 0.59 -4.06 5.83
N LYS A 58 1.64 -3.36 6.20
CA LYS A 58 2.51 -2.65 5.27
C LYS A 58 3.66 -3.54 4.83
N MET A 59 4.00 -3.48 3.56
CA MET A 59 5.15 -4.16 2.98
C MET A 59 5.83 -3.26 1.96
N ALA A 60 7.13 -3.44 1.80
CA ALA A 60 7.93 -2.78 0.78
C ALA A 60 8.37 -3.81 -0.24
N LEU A 61 8.05 -3.56 -1.51
CA LEU A 61 8.34 -4.45 -2.61
C LEU A 61 9.08 -3.70 -3.71
N ASN A 62 9.86 -4.42 -4.48
CA ASN A 62 10.52 -3.86 -5.64
C ASN A 62 9.52 -3.72 -6.80
N LEU A 63 9.43 -2.54 -7.39
CA LEU A 63 8.60 -2.27 -8.56
C LEU A 63 9.48 -2.04 -9.78
N PRO A 64 9.65 -3.05 -10.64
CA PRO A 64 10.37 -2.87 -11.89
C PRO A 64 9.63 -1.93 -12.84
N SER A 65 10.37 -1.22 -13.67
CA SER A 65 9.79 -0.23 -14.60
C SER A 65 8.94 -0.85 -15.73
N ASN A 66 9.10 -2.13 -15.98
CA ASN A 66 8.37 -2.85 -17.02
C ASN A 66 7.08 -3.53 -16.54
N VAL A 67 6.70 -3.35 -15.28
CA VAL A 67 5.50 -3.94 -14.72
C VAL A 67 4.32 -3.01 -14.90
N SER A 68 3.24 -3.53 -15.49
CA SER A 68 2.02 -2.75 -15.76
C SER A 68 0.93 -2.94 -14.72
N PHE A 69 0.97 -4.04 -13.99
CA PHE A 69 0.00 -4.32 -12.93
C PHE A 69 0.58 -5.24 -11.87
N MET A 70 0.02 -5.20 -10.71
CA MET A 70 0.27 -6.15 -9.63
C MET A 70 -1.02 -6.89 -9.26
N THR A 71 -0.87 -8.01 -8.60
CA THR A 71 -1.98 -8.86 -8.19
C THR A 71 -2.08 -8.90 -6.68
N VAL A 72 -3.29 -8.75 -6.16
CA VAL A 72 -3.59 -8.99 -4.74
C VAL A 72 -4.49 -10.21 -4.66
N ASP A 73 -3.98 -11.26 -4.02
CA ASP A 73 -4.72 -12.50 -3.79
C ASP A 73 -5.16 -12.59 -2.35
N VAL A 74 -6.40 -12.98 -2.12
CA VAL A 74 -6.90 -13.31 -0.79
C VAL A 74 -6.99 -14.81 -0.66
N HIS A 75 -6.39 -15.33 0.39
CA HIS A 75 -6.32 -16.75 0.72
C HIS A 75 -7.19 -17.05 1.93
N SER A 76 -7.97 -18.11 1.84
CA SER A 76 -8.67 -18.69 2.99
C SER A 76 -7.82 -19.82 3.58
N GLY A 77 -7.56 -19.75 4.87
CA GLY A 77 -6.74 -20.73 5.58
C GLY A 77 -5.50 -20.12 6.22
N ASN A 78 -4.49 -20.95 6.41
CA ASN A 78 -3.20 -20.56 6.96
C ASN A 78 -2.08 -20.73 5.91
N PHE A 79 -0.86 -20.34 6.23
CA PHE A 79 0.24 -20.38 5.26
C PHE A 79 0.57 -21.77 4.72
N SER A 80 0.37 -22.82 5.52
CA SER A 80 0.66 -24.20 5.13
C SER A 80 -0.48 -24.87 4.39
N ARG A 81 -1.73 -24.44 4.62
CA ARG A 81 -2.91 -24.97 3.95
C ARG A 81 -3.89 -23.85 3.68
N ASN A 82 -3.94 -23.42 2.45
CA ASN A 82 -4.79 -22.31 2.02
C ASN A 82 -5.32 -22.51 0.60
N GLU A 83 -6.30 -21.72 0.27
CA GLU A 83 -6.94 -21.67 -1.03
C GLU A 83 -7.12 -20.22 -1.43
N ILE A 84 -6.72 -19.83 -2.64
CA ILE A 84 -7.03 -18.51 -3.18
C ILE A 84 -8.52 -18.44 -3.46
N ILE A 85 -9.19 -17.52 -2.81
CA ILE A 85 -10.63 -17.33 -2.94
C ILE A 85 -11.02 -16.14 -3.78
N ALA A 86 -10.11 -15.17 -3.90
CA ALA A 86 -10.37 -13.96 -4.66
C ALA A 86 -9.07 -13.27 -5.06
N THR A 87 -9.11 -12.63 -6.21
CA THR A 87 -7.96 -11.93 -6.80
C THR A 87 -8.38 -10.58 -7.34
N ALA A 88 -7.56 -9.57 -7.14
CA ALA A 88 -7.67 -8.27 -7.77
C ALA A 88 -6.41 -7.95 -8.58
N ASN A 89 -6.62 -7.41 -9.79
CA ASN A 89 -5.53 -6.85 -10.58
C ASN A 89 -5.50 -5.33 -10.35
N VAL A 90 -4.35 -4.83 -9.97
CA VAL A 90 -4.14 -3.41 -9.66
C VAL A 90 -3.23 -2.82 -10.72
N PRO A 91 -3.74 -1.96 -11.62
CA PRO A 91 -2.90 -1.30 -12.61
C PRO A 91 -1.91 -0.35 -11.94
N VAL A 92 -0.65 -0.41 -12.34
CA VAL A 92 0.39 0.50 -11.84
C VAL A 92 0.09 1.94 -12.23
N SER A 93 -0.60 2.15 -13.36
CA SER A 93 -1.03 3.47 -13.81
C SER A 93 -2.00 4.19 -12.85
N ASP A 94 -2.63 3.47 -11.94
CA ASP A 94 -3.55 4.07 -10.96
C ASP A 94 -2.81 4.86 -9.88
N PHE A 95 -1.52 4.61 -9.67
CA PHE A 95 -0.74 5.27 -8.64
C PHE A 95 0.64 5.75 -9.09
N LEU A 96 1.00 5.56 -10.35
CA LEU A 96 2.30 5.97 -10.89
C LEU A 96 2.15 6.56 -12.29
N GLY A 97 2.79 7.68 -12.49
CA GLY A 97 2.82 8.38 -13.78
C GLY A 97 1.89 9.59 -13.85
N GLY A 98 1.88 10.27 -14.99
CA GLY A 98 1.09 11.46 -15.20
C GLY A 98 1.52 12.62 -14.29
N PHE A 99 0.56 13.29 -13.70
CA PHE A 99 0.78 14.44 -12.82
C PHE A 99 0.79 14.08 -11.34
N VAL A 100 0.94 12.79 -11.00
CA VAL A 100 0.98 12.35 -9.62
C VAL A 100 2.28 12.80 -8.97
N PRO A 101 2.24 13.51 -7.84
CA PRO A 101 3.45 13.88 -7.12
C PRO A 101 4.23 12.64 -6.67
N GLU A 102 5.55 12.75 -6.63
CA GLU A 102 6.38 11.66 -6.10
C GLU A 102 6.03 11.37 -4.63
N SER A 103 6.08 10.11 -4.28
CA SER A 103 5.79 9.61 -2.93
C SER A 103 4.38 9.96 -2.41
N TYR A 104 3.45 10.25 -3.31
CA TYR A 104 2.06 10.48 -2.93
C TYR A 104 1.41 9.18 -2.43
N LEU A 105 0.67 9.27 -1.34
CA LEU A 105 -0.04 8.13 -0.77
C LEU A 105 -1.46 8.05 -1.36
N HIS A 106 -1.73 6.94 -2.05
CA HIS A 106 -3.04 6.64 -2.61
C HIS A 106 -3.80 5.67 -1.73
N PHE A 107 -5.09 5.90 -1.57
CA PHE A 107 -6.02 4.93 -1.00
C PHE A 107 -6.92 4.44 -2.12
N LEU A 108 -6.88 3.13 -2.36
CA LEU A 108 -7.51 2.51 -3.52
C LEU A 108 -8.33 1.30 -3.09
N SER A 109 -9.43 1.07 -3.78
CA SER A 109 -10.28 -0.09 -3.57
C SER A 109 -10.50 -0.81 -4.89
N TYR A 110 -10.34 -2.12 -4.87
CA TYR A 110 -10.48 -2.94 -6.07
C TYR A 110 -11.47 -4.06 -5.86
N ARG A 111 -12.23 -4.33 -6.91
CA ARG A 111 -13.12 -5.48 -6.95
C ARG A 111 -12.29 -6.76 -6.99
N LEU A 112 -12.56 -7.64 -6.06
CA LEU A 112 -12.04 -9.00 -6.05
C LEU A 112 -12.93 -9.92 -6.89
N ARG A 113 -12.32 -10.89 -7.55
CA ARG A 113 -13.01 -11.92 -8.33
C ARG A 113 -12.50 -13.30 -7.96
N ASP A 114 -13.40 -14.25 -7.94
CA ASP A 114 -13.06 -15.66 -7.72
C ASP A 114 -12.42 -16.29 -8.99
N VAL A 115 -12.06 -17.56 -8.89
CA VAL A 115 -11.42 -18.28 -10.00
C VAL A 115 -12.31 -18.37 -11.25
N ARG A 116 -13.62 -18.19 -11.10
CA ARG A 116 -14.60 -18.16 -12.21
C ARG A 116 -14.82 -16.76 -12.76
N GLY A 117 -14.13 -15.76 -12.25
CA GLY A 117 -14.29 -14.37 -12.63
C GLY A 117 -15.51 -13.67 -12.01
N LYS A 118 -16.21 -14.33 -11.08
CA LYS A 118 -17.34 -13.73 -10.38
C LYS A 118 -16.86 -12.80 -9.29
N ARG A 119 -17.64 -11.75 -9.03
CA ARG A 119 -17.37 -10.80 -7.96
C ARG A 119 -17.31 -11.51 -6.61
N ASN A 120 -16.27 -11.24 -5.86
CA ASN A 120 -16.08 -11.80 -4.52
C ASN A 120 -15.44 -10.78 -3.60
N GLY A 121 -16.16 -9.72 -3.32
CA GLY A 121 -15.74 -8.70 -2.38
C GLY A 121 -14.89 -7.59 -2.97
N ILE A 122 -14.32 -6.82 -2.08
CA ILE A 122 -13.47 -5.67 -2.36
C ILE A 122 -12.23 -5.76 -1.48
N VAL A 123 -11.08 -5.37 -2.00
CA VAL A 123 -9.88 -5.16 -1.21
C VAL A 123 -9.56 -3.67 -1.15
N ASN A 124 -9.21 -3.19 0.05
CA ASN A 124 -8.79 -1.82 0.31
C ASN A 124 -7.30 -1.80 0.57
N ILE A 125 -6.59 -0.97 -0.16
CA ILE A 125 -5.13 -0.84 -0.06
C ILE A 125 -4.73 0.63 0.02
N SER A 126 -3.56 0.90 0.57
CA SER A 126 -2.86 2.14 0.34
C SER A 126 -1.53 1.88 -0.35
N VAL A 127 -1.16 2.75 -1.26
CA VAL A 127 0.01 2.56 -2.12
C VAL A 127 0.78 3.86 -2.22
N ARG A 128 2.09 3.75 -2.09
CA ARG A 128 3.02 4.85 -2.34
C ARG A 128 4.26 4.31 -3.05
N VAL A 129 4.66 4.98 -4.12
CA VAL A 129 5.92 4.68 -4.79
C VAL A 129 6.96 5.65 -4.26
N LEU A 130 7.97 5.12 -3.59
CA LEU A 130 9.07 5.93 -3.08
C LEU A 130 9.99 6.33 -4.23
N ALA A 131 10.43 7.58 -4.23
CA ALA A 131 11.46 8.02 -5.14
C ALA A 131 12.68 7.11 -4.97
N SER A 132 13.28 6.69 -6.08
CA SER A 132 14.56 6.02 -6.00
C SER A 132 15.54 7.01 -5.37
N ASP A 133 16.08 6.64 -4.23
CA ASP A 133 17.25 7.30 -3.71
C ASP A 133 18.36 7.10 -4.73
N HIS A 134 18.46 8.04 -5.66
CA HIS A 134 19.76 8.28 -6.22
C HIS A 134 20.61 8.65 -5.03
N THR A 135 21.51 7.77 -4.63
CA THR A 135 22.60 8.12 -3.76
C THR A 135 23.41 9.18 -4.46
N SER A 136 22.84 10.37 -4.54
CA SER A 136 23.65 11.55 -4.53
C SER A 136 24.31 11.49 -3.16
N THR A 137 25.58 11.22 -3.16
CA THR A 137 26.47 11.67 -2.10
C THR A 137 26.25 13.17 -2.02
N SER A 138 25.12 13.56 -1.46
CA SER A 138 24.95 14.92 -0.99
C SER A 138 25.88 14.99 0.21
N GLN A 139 27.08 15.44 -0.08
CA GLN A 139 27.84 16.12 0.94
C GLN A 139 26.82 17.01 1.63
N THR A 140 26.51 16.64 2.84
CA THR A 140 25.80 17.51 3.74
C THR A 140 26.64 18.76 3.85
N ARG A 141 26.43 19.72 2.97
CA ARG A 141 26.79 21.07 3.28
C ARG A 141 25.98 21.39 4.53
N LYS A 142 26.61 21.25 5.67
CA LYS A 142 26.16 21.95 6.85
C LYS A 142 26.07 23.39 6.42
N VAL A 143 24.90 23.83 6.04
CA VAL A 143 24.59 25.24 6.03
C VAL A 143 24.60 25.59 7.50
N GLN A 144 25.75 26.05 7.97
CA GLN A 144 25.80 26.83 9.19
C GLN A 144 25.01 28.06 8.88
N ILE A 145 23.76 28.05 9.27
CA ILE A 145 22.99 29.27 9.40
C ILE A 145 23.69 30.04 10.50
N PRO A 146 24.26 31.22 10.22
CA PRO A 146 24.76 32.06 11.28
C PRO A 146 23.58 32.27 12.23
N ALA A 147 23.77 31.96 13.47
CA ALA A 147 22.81 32.33 14.47
C ALA A 147 22.81 33.83 14.62
N GLU A 148 22.14 34.51 13.72
CA GLU A 148 21.73 35.87 14.01
C GLU A 148 20.73 35.79 15.14
N LYS A 149 21.12 36.34 16.24
CA LYS A 149 20.21 36.62 17.33
C LYS A 149 19.22 37.67 16.85
N THR A 150 18.24 37.23 16.13
CA THR A 150 17.07 38.06 15.95
C THR A 150 16.24 37.92 17.21
N ASN A 151 16.33 38.93 18.05
CA ASN A 151 15.41 39.15 19.13
C ASN A 151 14.05 39.51 18.56
N PHE A 152 13.44 38.57 17.89
CA PHE A 152 12.01 38.62 17.67
C PHE A 152 11.39 37.72 18.69
N GLY A 153 10.93 38.33 19.77
CA GLY A 153 10.01 37.68 20.71
C GLY A 153 8.69 37.40 20.01
N GLY A 154 8.69 36.47 19.19
CA GLY A 154 7.54 35.97 18.53
C GLY A 154 7.96 34.70 17.85
N GLY A 155 7.66 33.62 18.44
CA GLY A 155 7.80 32.36 17.79
C GLY A 155 7.12 32.42 16.44
N VAL A 156 7.87 32.23 15.40
CA VAL A 156 7.24 31.92 14.15
C VAL A 156 6.64 30.56 14.35
N ALA A 157 5.41 30.58 14.74
CA ALA A 157 4.63 29.40 14.59
C ALA A 157 4.50 29.20 13.11
N ILE A 158 5.29 28.36 12.58
CA ILE A 158 4.95 27.74 11.35
C ILE A 158 3.82 26.82 11.70
N GLY A 159 2.68 27.44 11.90
CA GLY A 159 1.51 26.72 12.21
C GLY A 159 1.08 26.04 10.99
N ILE A 160 1.16 24.83 11.05
CA ILE A 160 0.29 24.04 10.30
C ILE A 160 -1.07 24.24 10.90
N PRO A 161 -1.93 24.80 10.19
CA PRO A 161 -3.26 24.93 10.67
C PRO A 161 -3.92 23.60 10.72
N MET A 162 -4.00 23.27 11.91
CA MET A 162 -4.57 22.16 12.16
C MET A 162 -5.92 22.30 12.54
N LYS A 163 -6.66 22.74 11.97
CA LYS A 163 -7.79 22.76 12.34
C LYS A 163 -8.71 22.16 11.91
N PHE A 164 -9.13 21.60 12.08
CA PHE A 164 -10.05 21.06 11.96
C PHE A 164 -10.92 20.87 12.58
N ILE A 165 -11.52 20.89 12.58
CA ILE A 165 -12.31 20.50 12.80
C ILE A 165 -13.21 20.36 13.29
N GLU A 166 -13.92 20.39 13.65
CA GLU A 166 -14.81 20.32 14.23
C GLU A 166 -15.86 20.20 13.95
N ASN A 167 -16.28 19.63 13.89
CA ASN A 167 -17.09 19.22 14.65
C ASN A 167 -18.33 19.46 14.41
N TYR A 168 -18.81 18.60 14.37
CA TYR A 168 -20.13 18.69 14.67
C TYR A 168 -20.71 17.35 14.79
#